data_f4b3bc71ef06f4a79a72ff87f0b69f04
#
_entry.id   f4b3bc71ef06f4a79a72ff87f0b69f04
#
_cell.length_a   1.000
_cell.length_b   1.000
_cell.length_c   1.000
_cell.angle_alpha   90.00
_cell.angle_beta   90.00
_cell.angle_gamma   90.00
#
_symmetry.space_group_name_H-M   'P 1'
#
loop_
_entity.id
_entity.type
_entity.pdbx_description
1 polymer ?
#
loop_
_entity_poly.entity_id
_entity_poly.type
_entity_poly.pdbx_seq_one_letter_code
_entity_poly.pdbx_strand_id
1 'polypeptide(L)'
;MRSEHYPRVIREWCEATGMEAWDERDDMHVEINDTLVGLVPGGDDEPDTLHIYIDLGRYDAPELFPSLLAANVPLEGSDHGCFGLHPLTQSVVYRTSTHLGADTDGAALPSALDALIQSARDKFASAVAP
;
A
#
# COMPACT_ATOMS: atom_id res chain seq x y z
N MET A 1 14.36 -15.99 -7.51
CA MET A 1 15.49 -15.08 -7.25
C MET A 1 15.16 -14.19 -6.07
N ARG A 2 16.07 -14.06 -5.11
CA ARG A 2 15.84 -13.19 -3.97
C ARG A 2 16.07 -11.73 -4.32
N SER A 3 15.30 -10.83 -3.72
CA SER A 3 15.55 -9.41 -3.82
C SER A 3 16.91 -9.06 -3.20
N GLU A 4 17.66 -8.22 -3.88
CA GLU A 4 18.92 -7.71 -3.35
C GLU A 4 18.68 -6.52 -2.41
N HIS A 5 17.59 -5.79 -2.58
CA HIS A 5 17.33 -4.54 -1.88
C HIS A 5 16.34 -4.69 -0.75
N TYR A 6 15.44 -5.66 -0.83
CA TYR A 6 14.35 -5.82 0.14
C TYR A 6 14.85 -5.99 1.58
N PRO A 7 15.82 -6.90 1.86
CA PRO A 7 16.31 -7.08 3.23
C PRO A 7 16.92 -5.81 3.82
N ARG A 8 17.68 -5.08 3.00
CA ARG A 8 18.28 -3.82 3.42
C ARG A 8 17.23 -2.78 3.75
N VAL A 9 16.25 -2.62 2.88
CA VAL A 9 15.18 -1.63 3.04
C VAL A 9 14.37 -1.93 4.31
N ILE A 10 14.02 -3.19 4.54
CA ILE A 10 13.28 -3.59 5.74
C ILE A 10 14.11 -3.34 7.00
N ARG A 11 15.39 -3.64 6.98
CA ARG A 11 16.28 -3.36 8.13
C ARG A 11 16.33 -1.87 8.43
N GLU A 12 16.49 -1.04 7.41
CA GLU A 12 16.50 0.42 7.58
C GLU A 12 15.18 0.94 8.15
N TRP A 13 14.07 0.37 7.69
CA TRP A 13 12.75 0.71 8.23
C TRP A 13 12.66 0.38 9.72
N CYS A 14 13.02 -0.87 10.07
CA CYS A 14 12.92 -1.33 11.46
C CYS A 14 13.81 -0.50 12.39
N GLU A 15 15.02 -0.15 11.96
CA GLU A 15 15.90 0.70 12.71
C GLU A 15 15.32 2.10 12.93
N ALA A 16 14.69 2.67 11.91
CA ALA A 16 14.12 4.00 11.97
C ALA A 16 12.86 4.07 12.84
N THR A 17 12.08 2.99 12.89
CA THR A 17 10.78 2.97 13.59
C THR A 17 10.84 2.27 14.95
N GLY A 18 11.95 1.62 15.27
CA GLY A 18 12.08 0.84 16.51
C GLY A 18 11.31 -0.47 16.49
N MET A 19 10.84 -0.91 15.34
CA MET A 19 10.12 -2.17 15.18
C MET A 19 11.09 -3.35 15.15
N GLU A 20 10.61 -4.53 15.55
CA GLU A 20 11.36 -5.76 15.34
C GLU A 20 11.43 -6.09 13.86
N ALA A 21 12.57 -6.64 13.44
CA ALA A 21 12.74 -7.08 12.07
C ALA A 21 11.78 -8.23 11.74
N TRP A 22 11.17 -8.19 10.58
CA TRP A 22 10.33 -9.30 10.10
C TRP A 22 11.01 -10.03 8.94
N ASP A 23 10.56 -11.25 8.68
CA ASP A 23 11.07 -12.03 7.56
C ASP A 23 10.62 -11.37 6.25
N GLU A 24 11.58 -11.13 5.35
CA GLU A 24 11.34 -10.51 4.06
C GLU A 24 10.38 -11.30 3.14
N ARG A 25 10.07 -12.56 3.50
CA ARG A 25 9.16 -13.41 2.74
C ARG A 25 7.74 -13.40 3.29
N ASP A 26 7.55 -12.81 4.46
CA ASP A 26 6.25 -12.79 5.12
C ASP A 26 5.49 -11.52 4.77
N ASP A 27 4.18 -11.67 4.63
CA ASP A 27 3.27 -10.53 4.57
C ASP A 27 3.28 -9.84 5.92
N MET A 28 3.28 -8.53 5.91
CA MET A 28 3.33 -7.74 7.13
C MET A 28 2.16 -6.77 7.19
N HIS A 29 1.60 -6.60 8.36
CA HIS A 29 0.56 -5.59 8.62
C HIS A 29 1.10 -4.60 9.63
N VAL A 30 1.06 -3.33 9.28
CA VAL A 30 1.49 -2.24 10.15
C VAL A 30 0.37 -1.21 10.25
N GLU A 31 0.36 -0.47 11.34
CA GLU A 31 -0.59 0.61 11.54
C GLU A 31 0.15 1.94 11.43
N ILE A 32 -0.30 2.80 10.53
CA ILE A 32 0.29 4.12 10.27
C ILE A 32 -0.86 5.12 10.32
N ASN A 33 -0.78 6.07 11.27
CA ASN A 33 -1.83 7.09 11.45
C ASN A 33 -3.24 6.47 11.55
N ASP A 34 -3.38 5.47 12.41
CA ASP A 34 -4.63 4.75 12.65
C ASP A 34 -5.18 4.02 11.41
N THR A 35 -4.32 3.80 10.41
CA THR A 35 -4.70 3.09 9.19
C THR A 35 -3.92 1.80 9.09
N LEU A 36 -4.62 0.69 8.89
CA LEU A 36 -3.99 -0.60 8.69
C LEU A 36 -3.44 -0.69 7.27
N VAL A 37 -2.18 -1.04 7.16
CA VAL A 37 -1.47 -1.17 5.89
C VAL A 37 -0.88 -2.56 5.78
N GLY A 38 -1.21 -3.26 4.72
CA GLY A 38 -0.61 -4.56 4.40
C GLY A 38 0.58 -4.36 3.46
N LEU A 39 1.68 -5.01 3.78
CA LEU A 39 2.91 -4.99 2.98
C LEU A 39 3.19 -6.40 2.51
N VAL A 40 3.17 -6.62 1.22
CA VAL A 40 3.31 -7.95 0.62
C VAL A 40 4.48 -7.93 -0.35
N PRO A 41 5.53 -8.74 -0.09
CA PRO A 41 6.64 -8.83 -1.04
C PRO A 41 6.18 -9.47 -2.33
N GLY A 42 6.77 -9.05 -3.46
CA GLY A 42 6.41 -9.55 -4.78
C GLY A 42 6.85 -11.00 -5.04
N GLY A 43 7.73 -11.53 -4.22
CA GLY A 43 8.20 -12.90 -4.34
C GLY A 43 9.20 -13.08 -5.47
N ASP A 44 9.36 -14.33 -5.91
CA ASP A 44 10.38 -14.69 -6.91
C ASP A 44 10.11 -14.06 -8.28
N ASP A 45 8.86 -13.78 -8.61
CA ASP A 45 8.49 -13.18 -9.89
C ASP A 45 8.78 -11.67 -9.93
N GLU A 46 8.69 -11.01 -8.79
CA GLU A 46 8.89 -9.57 -8.67
C GLU A 46 9.73 -9.27 -7.43
N PRO A 47 11.01 -9.70 -7.40
CA PRO A 47 11.80 -9.71 -6.17
C PRO A 47 12.05 -8.34 -5.54
N ASP A 48 12.03 -7.26 -6.34
CA ASP A 48 12.25 -5.91 -5.84
C ASP A 48 10.97 -5.08 -5.80
N THR A 49 9.80 -5.73 -5.79
CA THR A 49 8.51 -5.05 -5.72
C THR A 49 7.88 -5.26 -4.36
N LEU A 50 7.36 -4.19 -3.78
CA LEU A 50 6.57 -4.22 -2.56
C LEU A 50 5.15 -3.82 -2.92
N HIS A 51 4.20 -4.73 -2.69
CA HIS A 51 2.77 -4.43 -2.85
C HIS A 51 2.25 -3.84 -1.56
N ILE A 52 1.46 -2.80 -1.68
CA ILE A 52 0.95 -2.02 -0.54
C ILE A 52 -0.57 -2.01 -0.60
N TYR A 53 -1.21 -2.43 0.48
CA TYR A 53 -2.66 -2.48 0.62
C TYR A 53 -3.06 -1.54 1.76
N ILE A 54 -3.82 -0.50 1.46
CA ILE A 54 -4.26 0.49 2.44
C ILE A 54 -5.74 0.24 2.73
N ASP A 55 -6.06 -0.08 3.98
CA ASP A 55 -7.44 -0.34 4.41
C ASP A 55 -8.11 1.00 4.67
N LEU A 56 -9.11 1.32 3.85
CA LEU A 56 -9.88 2.56 3.96
C LEU A 56 -11.14 2.40 4.81
N GLY A 57 -11.35 1.20 5.34
CA GLY A 57 -12.47 0.90 6.20
C GLY A 57 -13.65 0.26 5.47
N ARG A 58 -14.58 -0.23 6.27
CA ARG A 58 -15.78 -0.86 5.76
C ARG A 58 -16.75 0.19 5.23
N TYR A 59 -17.34 -0.10 4.08
CA TYR A 59 -18.28 0.82 3.44
C TYR A 59 -19.50 0.08 2.95
N ASP A 60 -20.67 0.39 3.52
CA ASP A 60 -21.91 -0.35 3.30
C ASP A 60 -22.82 0.33 2.26
N ALA A 61 -22.25 1.07 1.31
CA ALA A 61 -23.00 1.77 0.28
C ALA A 61 -22.65 1.22 -1.11
N PRO A 62 -23.25 0.08 -1.53
CA PRO A 62 -22.92 -0.56 -2.81
C PRO A 62 -23.12 0.35 -4.02
N GLU A 63 -23.99 1.33 -3.94
CA GLU A 63 -24.25 2.31 -5.01
C GLU A 63 -23.02 3.15 -5.36
N LEU A 64 -22.00 3.17 -4.50
CA LEU A 64 -20.77 3.92 -4.74
C LEU A 64 -19.70 3.11 -5.49
N PHE A 65 -19.88 1.79 -5.62
CA PHE A 65 -18.91 0.95 -6.29
C PHE A 65 -18.66 1.35 -7.75
N PRO A 66 -19.65 1.73 -8.55
CA PRO A 66 -19.37 2.23 -9.90
C PRO A 66 -18.42 3.43 -9.91
N SER A 67 -18.56 4.35 -8.96
CA SER A 67 -17.66 5.50 -8.86
C SER A 67 -16.24 5.08 -8.49
N LEU A 68 -16.09 4.11 -7.61
CA LEU A 68 -14.78 3.56 -7.24
C LEU A 68 -14.12 2.85 -8.43
N LEU A 69 -14.89 2.07 -9.19
CA LEU A 69 -14.38 1.40 -10.38
C LEU A 69 -13.96 2.42 -11.45
N ALA A 70 -14.73 3.47 -11.62
CA ALA A 70 -14.37 4.55 -12.55
C ALA A 70 -13.06 5.24 -12.13
N ALA A 71 -12.86 5.41 -10.83
CA ALA A 71 -11.63 6.01 -10.29
C ALA A 71 -10.40 5.14 -10.52
N ASN A 72 -10.58 3.83 -10.80
CA ASN A 72 -9.49 2.92 -11.08
C ASN A 72 -8.93 3.05 -12.50
N VAL A 73 -9.63 3.77 -13.38
CA VAL A 73 -9.15 3.96 -14.76
C VAL A 73 -7.91 4.85 -14.70
N PRO A 74 -6.75 4.36 -15.20
CA PRO A 74 -5.53 5.14 -15.16
C PRO A 74 -5.64 6.37 -16.05
N LEU A 75 -5.34 7.53 -15.47
CA LEU A 75 -5.25 8.77 -16.21
C LEU A 75 -3.79 9.20 -16.26
N GLU A 76 -3.44 9.97 -17.26
CA GLU A 76 -2.08 10.51 -17.38
C GLU A 76 -1.72 11.29 -16.13
N GLY A 77 -0.57 10.98 -15.53
CA GLY A 77 -0.09 11.63 -14.31
C GLY A 77 -0.64 11.05 -13.02
N SER A 78 -1.55 10.08 -13.07
CA SER A 78 -2.02 9.40 -11.87
C SER A 78 -1.08 8.25 -11.49
N ASP A 79 -1.10 7.84 -10.23
CA ASP A 79 -0.40 6.63 -9.83
C ASP A 79 -1.14 5.38 -10.36
N HIS A 80 -0.50 4.21 -10.22
CA HIS A 80 -1.07 2.96 -10.71
C HIS A 80 -1.89 2.22 -9.65
N GLY A 81 -2.29 2.93 -8.59
CA GLY A 81 -3.11 2.33 -7.54
C GLY A 81 -4.55 2.14 -7.98
N CYS A 82 -5.22 1.19 -7.36
CA CYS A 82 -6.62 0.92 -7.63
C CYS A 82 -7.37 0.56 -6.36
N PHE A 83 -8.68 0.84 -6.35
CA PHE A 83 -9.56 0.42 -5.28
C PHE A 83 -10.03 -1.01 -5.49
N GLY A 84 -10.21 -1.73 -4.39
CA GLY A 84 -10.80 -3.06 -4.37
C GLY A 84 -11.62 -3.26 -3.11
N LEU A 85 -12.30 -4.38 -3.06
CA LEU A 85 -13.09 -4.77 -1.89
C LEU A 85 -12.49 -6.04 -1.32
N HIS A 86 -12.13 -6.00 -0.05
CA HIS A 86 -11.59 -7.19 0.61
C HIS A 86 -12.73 -8.22 0.78
N PRO A 87 -12.57 -9.45 0.26
CA PRO A 87 -13.69 -10.39 0.21
C PRO A 87 -14.18 -10.89 1.58
N LEU A 88 -13.30 -10.88 2.58
CA LEU A 88 -13.65 -11.37 3.92
C LEU A 88 -14.16 -10.27 4.83
N THR A 89 -13.56 -9.09 4.80
CA THR A 89 -13.89 -7.99 5.70
C THR A 89 -14.86 -6.99 5.09
N GLN A 90 -15.00 -7.00 3.77
CA GLN A 90 -15.78 -6.01 3.00
C GLN A 90 -15.26 -4.59 3.17
N SER A 91 -14.00 -4.46 3.56
CA SER A 91 -13.33 -3.17 3.58
C SER A 91 -12.94 -2.72 2.19
N VAL A 92 -13.04 -1.43 1.94
CA VAL A 92 -12.48 -0.82 0.74
C VAL A 92 -10.98 -0.73 0.93
N VAL A 93 -10.23 -1.23 -0.03
CA VAL A 93 -8.77 -1.27 0.02
C VAL A 93 -8.20 -0.55 -1.19
N TYR A 94 -7.22 0.30 -0.98
CA TYR A 94 -6.44 0.90 -2.06
C TYR A 94 -5.15 0.12 -2.22
N ARG A 95 -4.94 -0.45 -3.40
CA ARG A 95 -3.76 -1.25 -3.70
C ARG A 95 -2.83 -0.48 -4.61
N THR A 96 -1.55 -0.45 -4.24
CA THR A 96 -0.49 0.09 -5.10
C THR A 96 0.77 -0.74 -4.90
N SER A 97 1.82 -0.44 -5.64
CA SER A 97 3.09 -1.10 -5.47
C SER A 97 4.22 -0.12 -5.69
N THR A 98 5.37 -0.44 -5.12
CA THR A 98 6.58 0.36 -5.30
C THR A 98 7.77 -0.54 -5.60
N HIS A 99 8.71 -0.02 -6.37
CA HIS A 99 9.96 -0.71 -6.67
C HIS A 99 11.02 -0.33 -5.62
N LEU A 100 11.70 -1.34 -5.10
CA LEU A 100 12.78 -1.17 -4.13
C LEU A 100 14.11 -1.26 -4.87
N GLY A 101 14.76 -0.15 -5.07
CA GLY A 101 16.02 -0.09 -5.78
C GLY A 101 17.19 0.28 -4.87
N ALA A 102 18.35 0.46 -5.49
CA ALA A 102 19.57 0.83 -4.77
C ALA A 102 19.44 2.17 -4.05
N ASP A 103 18.62 3.08 -4.59
CA ASP A 103 18.40 4.41 -4.05
C ASP A 103 17.24 4.45 -3.03
N THR A 104 16.55 3.35 -2.81
CA THR A 104 15.45 3.31 -1.85
C THR A 104 15.99 3.38 -0.43
N ASP A 105 15.53 4.37 0.32
CA ASP A 105 15.86 4.54 1.73
C ASP A 105 14.74 3.97 2.60
N GLY A 106 15.01 2.87 3.28
CA GLY A 106 14.02 2.22 4.15
C GLY A 106 13.59 3.11 5.31
N ALA A 107 14.47 3.99 5.79
CA ALA A 107 14.14 4.93 6.86
C ALA A 107 13.11 5.97 6.41
N ALA A 108 13.04 6.26 5.11
CA ALA A 108 12.08 7.22 4.55
C ALA A 108 10.73 6.57 4.16
N LEU A 109 10.63 5.25 4.14
CA LEU A 109 9.41 4.55 3.75
C LEU A 109 8.20 4.89 4.61
N PRO A 110 8.30 4.98 5.95
CA PRO A 110 7.13 5.35 6.76
C PRO A 110 6.50 6.67 6.33
N SER A 111 7.30 7.68 6.04
CA SER A 111 6.80 8.97 5.55
C SER A 111 6.18 8.85 4.15
N ALA A 112 6.79 8.04 3.28
CA ALA A 112 6.26 7.80 1.93
C ALA A 112 4.91 7.08 2.01
N LEU A 113 4.77 6.12 2.92
CA LEU A 113 3.50 5.41 3.13
C LEU A 113 2.44 6.35 3.70
N ASP A 114 2.80 7.23 4.62
CA ASP A 114 1.85 8.23 5.13
C ASP A 114 1.32 9.11 4.00
N ALA A 115 2.18 9.56 3.09
CA ALA A 115 1.76 10.33 1.93
C ALA A 115 0.84 9.52 1.01
N LEU A 116 1.12 8.23 0.81
CA LEU A 116 0.25 7.34 0.03
C LEU A 116 -1.12 7.17 0.69
N ILE A 117 -1.17 7.05 2.01
CA ILE A 117 -2.42 6.94 2.77
C ILE A 117 -3.27 8.19 2.55
N GLN A 118 -2.68 9.37 2.68
CA GLN A 118 -3.40 10.62 2.46
C GLN A 118 -3.90 10.72 1.03
N SER A 119 -3.06 10.38 0.06
CA SER A 119 -3.46 10.37 -1.35
C SER A 119 -4.62 9.40 -1.61
N ALA A 120 -4.57 8.21 -1.02
CA ALA A 120 -5.64 7.21 -1.17
C ALA A 120 -6.95 7.71 -0.56
N ARG A 121 -6.89 8.32 0.62
CA ARG A 121 -8.06 8.91 1.28
C ARG A 121 -8.66 10.04 0.47
N ASP A 122 -7.84 10.90 -0.11
CA ASP A 122 -8.30 12.01 -0.94
C ASP A 122 -8.98 11.49 -2.22
N LYS A 123 -8.40 10.49 -2.85
CA LYS A 123 -9.00 9.84 -4.02
C LYS A 123 -10.33 9.17 -3.68
N PHE A 124 -10.38 8.49 -2.55
CA PHE A 124 -11.62 7.86 -2.09
C PHE A 124 -12.71 8.89 -1.84
N ALA A 125 -12.38 9.96 -1.12
CA ALA A 125 -13.33 11.04 -0.84
C ALA A 125 -13.86 11.68 -2.12
N SER A 126 -13.00 11.89 -3.11
CA SER A 126 -13.38 12.41 -4.43
C SER A 126 -14.30 11.45 -5.17
N ALA A 127 -13.99 10.16 -5.13
CA ALA A 127 -14.73 9.14 -5.87
C ALA A 127 -16.15 8.95 -5.31
N VAL A 128 -16.34 9.11 -4.00
CA VAL A 128 -17.64 8.92 -3.33
C VAL A 128 -18.38 10.22 -3.08
N ALA A 129 -17.82 11.34 -3.45
CA ALA A 129 -18.46 12.65 -3.32
C ALA A 129 -19.74 12.71 -4.16
N PRO A 130 -20.84 13.29 -3.64
CA PRO A 130 -22.08 13.42 -4.40
C PRO A 130 -21.98 14.38 -5.58
#